data_57270a7e019285aacc7bf58eec11c364
#
_entry.id   57270a7e019285aacc7bf58eec11c364
#
_cell.length_a   1.000
_cell.length_b   1.000
_cell.length_c   1.000
_cell.angle_alpha   90.00
_cell.angle_beta   90.00
_cell.angle_gamma   90.00
#
_symmetry.space_group_name_H-M   'P 1'
#
loop_
_entity.id
_entity.type
_entity.pdbx_description
1 polymer ?
#
loop_
_entity_poly.entity_id
_entity_poly.type
_entity_poly.pdbx_seq_one_letter_code
_entity_poly.pdbx_strand_id
1 'polypeptide(L)'
;MSYLIRVLLPDAPGSLGRLAEAIGTVGGNIKSVDVVESLPDGTVMDDMVISLPTNTMADVLISAAHMVEGVVVDSIRPFSGTVDRRGQIKMLVDVAGASSNSDKIAQLIDNIPQVLTSSWAILLEDGSPVRRITASYGAPEDDGSTPSLINITAAQILNPVEDTWIPESWALLDSSLAAAPLGNSGLVLIIGRVGGPEYLPSEVEHIGYLGTILSRM
;
A
#
# COMPACT_ATOMS: atom_id res chain seq x y z
N MET A 1 18.13 1.69 8.82
CA MET A 1 17.09 2.14 7.88
C MET A 1 16.18 0.95 7.61
N SER A 2 14.86 1.16 7.37
CA SER A 2 13.96 0.03 7.10
C SER A 2 13.49 0.07 5.65
N TYR A 3 13.28 -1.12 5.09
CA TYR A 3 12.84 -1.34 3.72
C TYR A 3 11.66 -2.30 3.71
N LEU A 4 10.72 -2.07 2.83
CA LEU A 4 9.74 -3.05 2.40
C LEU A 4 10.30 -3.76 1.17
N ILE A 5 10.39 -5.07 1.24
CA ILE A 5 10.76 -5.93 0.13
C ILE A 5 9.57 -6.84 -0.19
N ARG A 6 9.16 -6.88 -1.43
CA ARG A 6 8.19 -7.85 -1.96
C ARG A 6 8.95 -8.96 -2.65
N VAL A 7 8.64 -10.19 -2.26
CA VAL A 7 9.31 -11.38 -2.79
C VAL A 7 8.30 -12.42 -3.22
N LEU A 8 8.60 -13.09 -4.32
CA LEU A 8 7.94 -14.32 -4.75
C LEU A 8 8.80 -15.50 -4.32
N LEU A 9 8.21 -16.47 -3.66
CA LEU A 9 8.93 -17.67 -3.20
C LEU A 9 8.04 -18.91 -3.30
N PRO A 10 8.62 -20.15 -3.35
CA PRO A 10 7.83 -21.38 -3.35
C PRO A 10 6.96 -21.50 -2.09
N ASP A 11 5.67 -21.79 -2.25
CA ASP A 11 4.76 -22.10 -1.14
C ASP A 11 5.03 -23.50 -0.61
N ALA A 12 6.14 -23.64 0.09
CA ALA A 12 6.60 -24.92 0.61
C ALA A 12 7.20 -24.76 2.01
N PRO A 13 7.09 -25.80 2.86
CA PRO A 13 7.68 -25.76 4.19
C PRO A 13 9.17 -25.41 4.17
N GLY A 14 9.55 -24.40 4.94
CA GLY A 14 10.93 -23.94 5.09
C GLY A 14 11.41 -22.90 4.06
N SER A 15 10.61 -22.53 3.05
CA SER A 15 11.00 -21.50 2.06
C SER A 15 11.26 -20.16 2.71
N LEU A 16 10.32 -19.68 3.51
CA LEU A 16 10.48 -18.43 4.28
C LEU A 16 11.65 -18.51 5.28
N GLY A 17 11.89 -19.69 5.87
CA GLY A 17 13.01 -19.90 6.79
C GLY A 17 14.38 -19.72 6.12
N ARG A 18 14.57 -20.29 4.92
CA ARG A 18 15.80 -20.10 4.12
C ARG A 18 16.02 -18.64 3.74
N LEU A 19 14.95 -17.96 3.34
CA LEU A 19 15.03 -16.53 3.03
C LEU A 19 15.39 -15.70 4.28
N ALA A 20 14.78 -16.01 5.43
CA ALA A 20 15.08 -15.32 6.68
C ALA A 20 16.54 -15.53 7.12
N GLU A 21 17.09 -16.74 6.93
CA GLU A 21 18.51 -17.04 7.19
C GLU A 21 19.42 -16.21 6.27
N ALA A 22 19.14 -16.20 4.97
CA ALA A 22 19.90 -15.41 4.00
C ALA A 22 19.90 -13.92 4.33
N ILE A 23 18.75 -13.35 4.68
CA ILE A 23 18.60 -11.97 5.14
C ILE A 23 19.42 -11.72 6.41
N GLY A 24 19.42 -12.67 7.35
CA GLY A 24 20.20 -12.59 8.59
C GLY A 24 21.71 -12.54 8.34
N THR A 25 22.24 -13.23 7.31
CA THR A 25 23.68 -13.24 7.00
C THR A 25 24.22 -11.86 6.59
N VAL A 26 23.35 -11.00 6.02
CA VAL A 26 23.69 -9.62 5.65
C VAL A 26 23.33 -8.59 6.72
N GLY A 27 22.99 -9.05 7.93
CA GLY A 27 22.63 -8.19 9.07
C GLY A 27 21.21 -7.63 8.99
N GLY A 28 20.36 -8.17 8.12
CA GLY A 28 18.96 -7.81 8.04
C GLY A 28 18.16 -8.36 9.22
N ASN A 29 17.32 -7.51 9.82
CA ASN A 29 16.41 -7.91 10.89
C ASN A 29 14.96 -7.74 10.42
N ILE A 30 14.26 -8.84 10.25
CA ILE A 30 12.86 -8.89 9.83
C ILE A 30 11.99 -8.33 10.96
N LYS A 31 11.19 -7.32 10.66
CA LYS A 31 10.26 -6.66 11.58
C LYS A 31 8.85 -7.19 11.46
N SER A 32 8.41 -7.42 10.24
CA SER A 32 7.10 -8.01 9.94
C SER A 32 7.15 -8.75 8.61
N VAL A 33 6.25 -9.71 8.45
CA VAL A 33 5.99 -10.46 7.22
C VAL A 33 4.48 -10.55 7.07
N ASP A 34 3.99 -10.37 5.86
CA ASP A 34 2.60 -10.61 5.48
C ASP A 34 2.55 -11.37 4.16
N VAL A 35 1.70 -12.38 4.10
CA VAL A 35 1.41 -13.11 2.87
C VAL A 35 0.37 -12.30 2.10
N VAL A 36 0.78 -11.71 0.98
CA VAL A 36 -0.08 -10.85 0.18
C VAL A 36 -0.99 -11.68 -0.70
N GLU A 37 -0.43 -12.69 -1.37
CA GLU A 37 -1.20 -13.55 -2.29
C GLU A 37 -0.54 -14.91 -2.47
N SER A 38 -1.38 -15.98 -2.52
CA SER A 38 -0.93 -17.31 -2.93
C SER A 38 -1.33 -17.54 -4.37
N LEU A 39 -0.36 -17.90 -5.21
CA LEU A 39 -0.54 -18.04 -6.65
C LEU A 39 -0.83 -19.51 -7.05
N PRO A 40 -1.57 -19.72 -8.17
CA PRO A 40 -1.95 -21.07 -8.59
C PRO A 40 -0.78 -21.97 -9.02
N ASP A 41 0.37 -21.38 -9.31
CA ASP A 41 1.61 -22.10 -9.71
C ASP A 41 2.38 -22.70 -8.53
N GLY A 42 1.87 -22.53 -7.31
CA GLY A 42 2.51 -23.01 -6.08
C GLY A 42 3.59 -22.07 -5.55
N THR A 43 3.53 -20.80 -5.91
CA THR A 43 4.33 -19.73 -5.32
C THR A 43 3.47 -18.84 -4.42
N VAL A 44 4.13 -18.07 -3.56
CA VAL A 44 3.49 -17.09 -2.66
C VAL A 44 4.22 -15.76 -2.75
N MET A 45 3.43 -14.69 -2.74
CA MET A 45 3.94 -13.32 -2.70
C MET A 45 3.91 -12.82 -1.27
N ASP A 46 5.07 -12.51 -0.71
CA ASP A 46 5.22 -11.99 0.65
C ASP A 46 5.77 -10.57 0.65
N ASP A 47 5.19 -9.72 1.50
CA ASP A 47 5.74 -8.43 1.87
C ASP A 47 6.49 -8.54 3.21
N MET A 48 7.74 -8.11 3.22
CA MET A 48 8.60 -8.16 4.40
C MET A 48 9.16 -6.78 4.72
N VAL A 49 9.01 -6.32 5.96
CA VAL A 49 9.71 -5.14 6.45
C VAL A 49 11.01 -5.57 7.13
N ILE A 50 12.12 -5.10 6.59
CA ILE A 50 13.46 -5.46 7.06
C ILE A 50 14.21 -4.21 7.45
N SER A 51 14.80 -4.20 8.64
CA SER A 51 15.73 -3.16 9.04
C SER A 51 17.17 -3.60 8.78
N LEU A 52 17.94 -2.70 8.15
CA LEU A 52 19.37 -2.85 7.95
C LEU A 52 20.17 -1.94 8.90
N PRO A 53 21.41 -2.34 9.25
CA PRO A 53 22.33 -1.46 9.96
C PRO A 53 22.56 -0.15 9.20
N THR A 54 22.93 0.90 9.94
CA THR A 54 23.36 2.16 9.33
C THR A 54 24.58 1.90 8.45
N ASN A 55 24.64 2.48 7.27
CA ASN A 55 25.68 2.27 6.25
C ASN A 55 25.61 0.96 5.46
N THR A 56 24.53 0.20 5.57
CA THR A 56 24.27 -0.95 4.69
C THR A 56 23.28 -0.53 3.61
N MET A 57 23.61 -0.80 2.35
CA MET A 57 22.75 -0.46 1.21
C MET A 57 21.67 -1.54 1.00
N ALA A 58 20.55 -1.16 0.38
CA ALA A 58 19.41 -2.06 0.17
C ALA A 58 19.70 -3.23 -0.78
N ASP A 59 20.65 -3.06 -1.70
CA ASP A 59 21.06 -4.06 -2.69
C ASP A 59 21.58 -5.36 -2.07
N VAL A 60 22.10 -5.31 -0.84
CA VAL A 60 22.52 -6.54 -0.14
C VAL A 60 21.34 -7.46 0.16
N LEU A 61 20.12 -6.91 0.36
CA LEU A 61 18.92 -7.71 0.55
C LEU A 61 18.51 -8.43 -0.73
N ILE A 62 18.63 -7.75 -1.88
CA ILE A 62 18.36 -8.35 -3.19
C ILE A 62 19.35 -9.49 -3.45
N SER A 63 20.63 -9.22 -3.21
CA SER A 63 21.68 -10.23 -3.38
C SER A 63 21.47 -11.43 -2.46
N ALA A 64 21.13 -11.21 -1.19
CA ALA A 64 20.85 -12.28 -0.24
C ALA A 64 19.63 -13.11 -0.65
N ALA A 65 18.54 -12.46 -1.08
CA ALA A 65 17.33 -13.14 -1.54
C ALA A 65 17.60 -14.03 -2.77
N HIS A 66 18.38 -13.55 -3.74
CA HIS A 66 18.75 -14.29 -4.95
C HIS A 66 19.63 -15.52 -4.68
N MET A 67 20.27 -15.60 -3.52
CA MET A 67 21.01 -16.82 -3.11
C MET A 67 20.09 -17.97 -2.71
N VAL A 68 18.81 -17.70 -2.49
CA VAL A 68 17.82 -18.72 -2.10
C VAL A 68 17.10 -19.20 -3.35
N GLU A 69 17.20 -20.50 -3.61
CA GLU A 69 16.58 -21.13 -4.78
C GLU A 69 15.06 -20.88 -4.81
N GLY A 70 14.57 -20.45 -5.98
CA GLY A 70 13.16 -20.18 -6.21
C GLY A 70 12.64 -18.85 -5.66
N VAL A 71 13.50 -18.02 -5.06
CA VAL A 71 13.13 -16.69 -4.60
C VAL A 71 13.40 -15.65 -5.68
N VAL A 72 12.39 -14.82 -5.96
CA VAL A 72 12.48 -13.66 -6.86
C VAL A 72 12.11 -12.41 -6.08
N VAL A 73 12.92 -11.36 -6.17
CA VAL A 73 12.59 -10.05 -5.62
C VAL A 73 11.78 -9.29 -6.64
N ASP A 74 10.53 -8.99 -6.30
CA ASP A 74 9.63 -8.18 -7.12
C ASP A 74 9.94 -6.69 -6.97
N SER A 75 10.06 -6.23 -5.72
CA SER A 75 10.36 -4.82 -5.44
C SER A 75 11.06 -4.64 -4.11
N ILE A 76 11.76 -3.50 -3.98
CA ILE A 76 12.32 -3.02 -2.71
C ILE A 76 12.24 -1.51 -2.63
N ARG A 77 11.79 -0.99 -1.48
CA ARG A 77 11.68 0.46 -1.26
C ARG A 77 11.86 0.85 0.21
N PRO A 78 12.31 2.07 0.50
CA PRO A 78 12.32 2.57 1.88
C PRO A 78 10.91 2.56 2.46
N PHE A 79 10.77 2.08 3.70
CA PHE A 79 9.47 2.00 4.37
C PHE A 79 9.64 2.07 5.89
N SER A 80 8.82 2.90 6.54
CA SER A 80 8.86 3.10 7.99
C SER A 80 7.70 2.46 8.75
N GLY A 81 6.73 1.89 8.03
CA GLY A 81 5.57 1.21 8.60
C GLY A 81 5.83 -0.25 8.99
N THR A 82 4.75 -0.95 9.23
CA THR A 82 4.71 -2.42 9.41
C THR A 82 3.61 -2.99 8.53
N VAL A 83 3.82 -4.19 7.98
CA VAL A 83 2.83 -4.91 7.16
C VAL A 83 1.99 -5.85 8.03
N ASP A 84 1.71 -5.47 9.27
CA ASP A 84 0.91 -6.29 10.18
C ASP A 84 -0.51 -5.73 10.37
N ARG A 85 -1.42 -6.62 10.76
CA ARG A 85 -2.83 -6.26 11.02
C ARG A 85 -3.01 -5.34 12.24
N ARG A 86 -2.02 -5.22 13.12
CA ARG A 86 -2.10 -4.39 14.33
C ARG A 86 -2.14 -2.92 13.98
N GLY A 87 -1.36 -2.50 12.98
CA GLY A 87 -1.39 -1.12 12.48
C GLY A 87 -2.76 -0.74 11.95
N GLN A 88 -3.40 -1.65 11.21
CA GLN A 88 -4.75 -1.44 10.66
C GLN A 88 -5.79 -1.33 11.78
N ILE A 89 -5.77 -2.25 12.75
CA ILE A 89 -6.69 -2.22 13.89
C ILE A 89 -6.49 -0.93 14.70
N LYS A 90 -5.23 -0.53 14.94
CA LYS A 90 -4.93 0.71 15.64
C LYS A 90 -5.51 1.93 14.90
N MET A 91 -5.31 2.03 13.59
CA MET A 91 -5.89 3.09 12.77
C MET A 91 -7.42 3.15 12.92
N LEU A 92 -8.11 2.01 12.85
CA LEU A 92 -9.56 1.96 13.02
C LEU A 92 -10.01 2.45 14.39
N VAL A 93 -9.27 2.08 15.46
CA VAL A 93 -9.54 2.56 16.83
C VAL A 93 -9.33 4.07 16.93
N ASP A 94 -8.23 4.58 16.38
CA ASP A 94 -7.91 6.02 16.40
C ASP A 94 -8.98 6.83 15.65
N VAL A 95 -9.39 6.36 14.46
CA VAL A 95 -10.47 6.99 13.68
C VAL A 95 -11.81 6.95 14.43
N ALA A 96 -12.17 5.80 15.02
CA ALA A 96 -13.42 5.66 15.77
C ALA A 96 -13.46 6.57 17.01
N GLY A 97 -12.32 6.78 17.65
CA GLY A 97 -12.18 7.60 18.86
C GLY A 97 -12.07 9.10 18.59
N ALA A 98 -11.95 9.54 17.33
CA ALA A 98 -11.79 10.93 16.99
C ALA A 98 -13.05 11.76 17.28
N SER A 99 -12.85 13.00 17.74
CA SER A 99 -13.90 13.86 18.30
C SER A 99 -14.83 14.47 17.25
N SER A 100 -14.35 14.63 16.01
CA SER A 100 -15.10 15.23 14.91
C SER A 100 -14.89 14.46 13.60
N ASN A 101 -15.79 14.66 12.64
CA ASN A 101 -15.62 14.08 11.30
C ASN A 101 -14.34 14.58 10.61
N SER A 102 -13.97 15.84 10.83
CA SER A 102 -12.71 16.39 10.30
C SER A 102 -11.49 15.66 10.87
N ASP A 103 -11.49 15.40 12.19
CA ASP A 103 -10.40 14.67 12.84
C ASP A 103 -10.33 13.20 12.38
N LYS A 104 -11.51 12.56 12.19
CA LYS A 104 -11.58 11.20 11.63
C LYS A 104 -10.94 11.12 10.25
N ILE A 105 -11.31 12.05 9.36
CA ILE A 105 -10.78 12.12 8.00
C ILE A 105 -9.28 12.40 8.01
N ALA A 106 -8.81 13.34 8.81
CA ALA A 106 -7.39 13.67 8.92
C ALA A 106 -6.58 12.45 9.40
N GLN A 107 -7.00 11.83 10.51
CA GLN A 107 -6.34 10.63 11.04
C GLN A 107 -6.36 9.47 10.05
N LEU A 108 -7.45 9.26 9.33
CA LEU A 108 -7.54 8.23 8.31
C LEU A 108 -6.47 8.45 7.23
N ILE A 109 -6.49 9.63 6.61
CA ILE A 109 -5.65 9.92 5.44
C ILE A 109 -4.16 9.96 5.80
N ASP A 110 -3.81 10.43 7.00
CA ASP A 110 -2.42 10.45 7.46
C ASP A 110 -1.85 9.04 7.75
N ASN A 111 -2.71 8.11 8.17
CA ASN A 111 -2.28 6.75 8.52
C ASN A 111 -2.34 5.77 7.33
N ILE A 112 -3.22 5.97 6.36
CA ILE A 112 -3.41 5.07 5.20
C ILE A 112 -2.09 4.70 4.51
N PRO A 113 -1.16 5.63 4.20
CA PRO A 113 0.07 5.26 3.50
C PRO A 113 0.90 4.20 4.22
N GLN A 114 0.99 4.27 5.53
CA GLN A 114 1.76 3.30 6.33
C GLN A 114 1.02 1.97 6.49
N VAL A 115 -0.31 2.03 6.61
CA VAL A 115 -1.17 0.87 6.90
C VAL A 115 -1.42 0.03 5.65
N LEU A 116 -1.51 0.67 4.47
CA LEU A 116 -1.77 0.01 3.18
C LEU A 116 -0.54 -0.03 2.27
N THR A 117 0.65 0.10 2.84
CA THR A 117 1.92 0.07 2.08
C THR A 117 1.93 0.95 0.84
N SER A 118 1.21 2.08 0.87
CA SER A 118 1.18 3.08 -0.18
C SER A 118 2.17 4.23 0.09
N SER A 119 2.41 5.07 -0.89
CA SER A 119 3.26 6.27 -0.74
C SER A 119 2.44 7.47 -0.32
N TRP A 120 1.18 7.52 -0.75
CA TRP A 120 0.27 8.61 -0.48
C TRP A 120 -1.20 8.17 -0.57
N ALA A 121 -2.07 9.03 -0.05
CA ALA A 121 -3.51 8.87 -0.12
C ALA A 121 -4.20 10.22 -0.40
N ILE A 122 -5.29 10.20 -1.14
CA ILE A 122 -6.19 11.34 -1.42
C ILE A 122 -7.61 10.90 -1.12
N LEU A 123 -8.38 11.77 -0.48
CA LEU A 123 -9.82 11.58 -0.29
C LEU A 123 -10.58 12.54 -1.21
N LEU A 124 -11.43 11.98 -2.04
CA LEU A 124 -12.33 12.72 -2.93
C LEU A 124 -13.75 12.60 -2.41
N GLU A 125 -14.54 13.64 -2.66
CA GLU A 125 -15.99 13.58 -2.62
C GLU A 125 -16.50 13.40 -4.05
N ASP A 126 -17.20 12.28 -4.28
CA ASP A 126 -17.81 11.98 -5.57
C ASP A 126 -19.07 12.83 -5.75
N GLY A 127 -18.94 13.84 -6.57
CA GLY A 127 -19.98 14.84 -6.83
C GLY A 127 -19.82 15.45 -8.21
N SER A 128 -20.64 16.43 -8.53
CA SER A 128 -20.50 17.17 -9.78
C SER A 128 -20.38 18.67 -9.45
N PRO A 129 -19.15 19.20 -9.43
CA PRO A 129 -17.85 18.57 -9.71
C PRO A 129 -17.35 17.68 -8.56
N VAL A 130 -16.42 16.78 -8.87
CA VAL A 130 -15.65 16.03 -7.88
C VAL A 130 -14.78 16.99 -7.07
N ARG A 131 -14.68 16.79 -5.75
CA ARG A 131 -13.88 17.65 -4.88
C ARG A 131 -12.81 16.84 -4.14
N ARG A 132 -11.59 17.35 -4.14
CA ARG A 132 -10.53 16.86 -3.24
C ARG A 132 -10.79 17.40 -1.84
N ILE A 133 -11.05 16.50 -0.89
CA ILE A 133 -11.34 16.84 0.50
C ILE A 133 -10.05 17.03 1.29
N THR A 134 -9.13 16.08 1.17
CA THR A 134 -7.83 16.10 1.85
C THR A 134 -6.88 15.12 1.19
N ALA A 135 -5.60 15.20 1.58
CA ALA A 135 -4.56 14.29 1.11
C ALA A 135 -3.48 14.12 2.17
N SER A 136 -2.78 12.99 2.13
CA SER A 136 -1.61 12.74 2.96
C SER A 136 -0.39 13.55 2.50
N TYR A 137 0.60 13.68 3.37
CA TYR A 137 1.81 14.49 3.11
C TYR A 137 2.55 14.17 1.81
N GLY A 138 2.58 12.90 1.40
CA GLY A 138 3.28 12.47 0.17
C GLY A 138 2.44 12.54 -1.10
N ALA A 139 1.20 13.01 -1.02
CA ALA A 139 0.30 13.07 -2.18
C ALA A 139 0.75 14.13 -3.19
N PRO A 140 0.48 13.94 -4.49
CA PRO A 140 0.65 14.98 -5.50
C PRO A 140 -0.02 16.29 -5.07
N GLU A 141 0.61 17.41 -5.39
CA GLU A 141 0.04 18.74 -5.11
C GLU A 141 -1.32 18.90 -5.80
N ASP A 142 -2.20 19.68 -5.17
CA ASP A 142 -3.47 20.05 -5.76
C ASP A 142 -3.22 21.19 -6.75
N ASP A 143 -3.15 20.84 -8.03
CA ASP A 143 -2.98 21.77 -9.13
C ASP A 143 -4.31 22.32 -9.67
N GLY A 144 -5.43 22.01 -8.97
CA GLY A 144 -6.78 22.36 -9.36
C GLY A 144 -7.36 21.47 -10.48
N SER A 145 -6.59 20.52 -11.00
CA SER A 145 -7.09 19.51 -11.93
C SER A 145 -7.80 18.42 -11.15
N THR A 146 -9.10 18.55 -11.02
CA THR A 146 -9.96 17.50 -10.46
C THR A 146 -10.76 16.84 -11.58
N PRO A 147 -11.01 15.53 -11.51
CA PRO A 147 -11.89 14.89 -12.47
C PRO A 147 -13.28 15.54 -12.45
N SER A 148 -13.90 15.66 -13.61
CA SER A 148 -15.27 16.15 -13.70
C SER A 148 -16.31 15.14 -13.21
N LEU A 149 -15.97 13.86 -13.27
CA LEU A 149 -16.76 12.72 -12.85
C LEU A 149 -15.83 11.53 -12.57
N ILE A 150 -16.10 10.80 -11.50
CA ILE A 150 -15.50 9.50 -11.22
C ILE A 150 -16.64 8.48 -11.07
N ASN A 151 -16.38 7.24 -11.46
CA ASN A 151 -17.37 6.16 -11.32
C ASN A 151 -16.72 4.98 -10.57
N ILE A 152 -16.43 5.20 -9.30
CA ILE A 152 -15.82 4.20 -8.42
C ILE A 152 -16.90 3.61 -7.52
N THR A 153 -17.54 2.54 -7.98
CA THR A 153 -18.61 1.84 -7.25
C THR A 153 -18.11 0.66 -6.43
N ALA A 154 -16.90 0.18 -6.72
CA ALA A 154 -16.21 -0.89 -6.00
C ALA A 154 -14.72 -0.58 -5.93
N ALA A 155 -14.01 -1.25 -5.03
CA ALA A 155 -12.55 -1.15 -4.98
C ALA A 155 -11.95 -1.71 -6.27
N GLN A 156 -11.00 -0.99 -6.85
CA GLN A 156 -10.38 -1.34 -8.13
C GLN A 156 -8.99 -0.78 -8.28
N ILE A 157 -8.17 -1.45 -9.09
CA ILE A 157 -6.92 -0.91 -9.61
C ILE A 157 -7.28 0.16 -10.64
N LEU A 158 -6.56 1.28 -10.63
CA LEU A 158 -6.74 2.34 -11.60
C LEU A 158 -5.63 2.26 -12.66
N ASN A 159 -6.03 2.38 -13.92
CA ASN A 159 -5.11 2.42 -15.05
C ASN A 159 -5.06 3.84 -15.65
N PRO A 160 -4.02 4.64 -15.43
CA PRO A 160 -3.95 6.02 -15.95
C PRO A 160 -4.02 6.14 -17.46
N VAL A 161 -3.78 5.05 -18.20
CA VAL A 161 -3.89 5.03 -19.68
C VAL A 161 -5.34 4.88 -20.12
N GLU A 162 -6.13 4.10 -19.39
CA GLU A 162 -7.53 3.80 -19.71
C GLU A 162 -8.49 4.75 -18.98
N ASP A 163 -8.18 5.07 -17.73
CA ASP A 163 -8.97 5.93 -16.85
C ASP A 163 -8.61 7.40 -17.10
N THR A 164 -9.06 7.96 -18.20
CA THR A 164 -8.71 9.32 -18.66
C THR A 164 -9.10 10.46 -17.71
N TRP A 165 -9.86 10.17 -16.68
CA TRP A 165 -10.21 11.11 -15.63
C TRP A 165 -9.10 11.31 -14.59
N ILE A 166 -8.09 10.44 -14.56
CA ILE A 166 -6.98 10.50 -13.60
C ILE A 166 -6.06 11.67 -13.98
N PRO A 167 -5.78 12.61 -13.05
CA PRO A 167 -4.79 13.66 -13.30
C PRO A 167 -3.41 13.07 -13.60
N GLU A 168 -2.71 13.60 -14.58
CA GLU A 168 -1.36 13.13 -14.95
C GLU A 168 -0.38 13.17 -13.77
N SER A 169 -0.55 14.15 -12.86
CA SER A 169 0.29 14.30 -11.67
C SER A 169 0.23 13.09 -10.73
N TRP A 170 -0.86 12.31 -10.76
CA TRP A 170 -1.01 11.12 -9.89
C TRP A 170 -0.25 9.90 -10.44
N ALA A 171 -0.02 9.86 -11.75
CA ALA A 171 0.66 8.76 -12.43
C ALA A 171 2.19 8.97 -12.57
N LEU A 172 2.71 10.11 -12.09
CA LEU A 172 4.14 10.40 -12.18
C LEU A 172 4.97 9.37 -11.40
N LEU A 173 6.24 9.23 -11.82
CA LEU A 173 7.22 8.35 -11.18
C LEU A 173 6.80 6.87 -11.14
N ASP A 174 6.16 6.42 -12.20
CA ASP A 174 5.69 5.02 -12.32
C ASP A 174 4.82 4.62 -11.12
N SER A 175 3.83 5.45 -10.82
CA SER A 175 2.94 5.23 -9.69
C SER A 175 1.84 4.24 -10.02
N SER A 176 1.75 3.18 -9.25
CA SER A 176 0.57 2.30 -9.21
C SER A 176 -0.55 2.95 -8.41
N LEU A 177 -1.78 2.87 -8.91
CA LEU A 177 -2.94 3.52 -8.32
C LEU A 177 -4.05 2.51 -8.00
N ALA A 178 -4.74 2.73 -6.89
CA ALA A 178 -5.97 2.01 -6.55
C ALA A 178 -6.98 2.95 -5.92
N ALA A 179 -8.26 2.60 -6.06
CA ALA A 179 -9.37 3.37 -5.49
C ALA A 179 -10.37 2.47 -4.78
N ALA A 180 -11.01 3.00 -3.75
CA ALA A 180 -12.13 2.34 -3.08
C ALA A 180 -13.16 3.36 -2.59
N PRO A 181 -14.46 3.09 -2.77
CA PRO A 181 -15.49 3.92 -2.15
C PRO A 181 -15.52 3.68 -0.64
N LEU A 182 -15.77 4.71 0.14
CA LEU A 182 -16.04 4.56 1.57
C LEU A 182 -17.53 4.27 1.79
N GLY A 183 -17.93 3.04 1.47
CA GLY A 183 -19.32 2.60 1.51
C GLY A 183 -20.23 3.50 0.66
N ASN A 184 -21.34 3.97 1.26
CA ASN A 184 -22.32 4.85 0.61
C ASN A 184 -22.15 6.34 1.04
N SER A 185 -20.99 6.74 1.52
CA SER A 185 -20.76 8.10 2.02
C SER A 185 -20.60 9.15 0.93
N GLY A 186 -20.45 8.76 -0.33
CA GLY A 186 -20.06 9.63 -1.43
C GLY A 186 -18.57 10.01 -1.40
N LEU A 187 -17.78 9.38 -0.51
CA LEU A 187 -16.34 9.58 -0.44
C LEU A 187 -15.61 8.42 -1.13
N VAL A 188 -14.54 8.75 -1.84
CA VAL A 188 -13.67 7.80 -2.52
C VAL A 188 -12.24 8.01 -2.07
N LEU A 189 -11.63 6.95 -1.58
CA LEU A 189 -10.22 6.89 -1.24
C LEU A 189 -9.43 6.53 -2.51
N ILE A 190 -8.44 7.34 -2.83
CA ILE A 190 -7.43 7.06 -3.85
C ILE A 190 -6.11 6.85 -3.13
N ILE A 191 -5.38 5.80 -3.48
CA ILE A 191 -4.04 5.57 -2.97
C ILE A 191 -3.05 5.37 -4.12
N GLY A 192 -1.82 5.81 -3.89
CA GLY A 192 -0.74 5.69 -4.86
C GLY A 192 0.52 5.11 -4.25
N ARG A 193 1.19 4.29 -5.02
CA ARG A 193 2.46 3.64 -4.68
C ARG A 193 3.48 4.05 -5.73
N VAL A 194 4.40 4.93 -5.35
CA VAL A 194 5.44 5.48 -6.23
C VAL A 194 6.53 4.43 -6.46
N GLY A 195 6.87 4.17 -7.72
CA GLY A 195 7.92 3.23 -8.10
C GLY A 195 7.59 1.76 -7.85
N GLY A 196 6.29 1.42 -7.88
CA GLY A 196 5.81 0.04 -7.71
C GLY A 196 5.90 -0.54 -6.30
N PRO A 197 5.58 -1.82 -6.10
CA PRO A 197 5.00 -2.72 -7.08
C PRO A 197 3.56 -2.36 -7.42
N GLU A 198 3.01 -2.97 -8.47
CA GLU A 198 1.59 -2.85 -8.78
C GLU A 198 0.71 -3.38 -7.64
N TYR A 199 -0.49 -2.84 -7.52
CA TYR A 199 -1.47 -3.38 -6.59
C TYR A 199 -2.00 -4.72 -7.11
N LEU A 200 -2.08 -5.70 -6.22
CA LEU A 200 -2.66 -7.01 -6.50
C LEU A 200 -4.18 -6.98 -6.24
N PRO A 201 -4.96 -7.86 -6.89
CA PRO A 201 -6.40 -7.97 -6.64
C PRO A 201 -6.75 -8.19 -5.17
N SER A 202 -5.98 -9.01 -4.44
CA SER A 202 -6.13 -9.25 -3.01
C SER A 202 -5.93 -7.99 -2.16
N GLU A 203 -4.95 -7.14 -2.50
CA GLU A 203 -4.73 -5.86 -1.82
C GLU A 203 -5.92 -4.92 -2.04
N VAL A 204 -6.43 -4.86 -3.27
CA VAL A 204 -7.57 -4.00 -3.62
C VAL A 204 -8.87 -4.47 -2.93
N GLU A 205 -9.11 -5.77 -2.89
CA GLU A 205 -10.24 -6.33 -2.15
C GLU A 205 -10.17 -5.94 -0.67
N HIS A 206 -8.97 -6.02 -0.06
CA HIS A 206 -8.74 -5.62 1.31
C HIS A 206 -9.02 -4.12 1.56
N ILE A 207 -8.61 -3.24 0.63
CA ILE A 207 -8.94 -1.81 0.68
C ILE A 207 -10.45 -1.60 0.64
N GLY A 208 -11.18 -2.37 -0.16
CA GLY A 208 -12.65 -2.35 -0.24
C GLY A 208 -13.31 -2.73 1.09
N TYR A 209 -12.80 -3.74 1.78
CA TYR A 209 -13.29 -4.11 3.12
C TYR A 209 -13.07 -2.99 4.13
N LEU A 210 -11.88 -2.38 4.14
CA LEU A 210 -11.60 -1.23 4.99
C LEU A 210 -12.53 -0.05 4.68
N GLY A 211 -12.75 0.26 3.39
CA GLY A 211 -13.70 1.30 2.97
C GLY A 211 -15.12 1.06 3.48
N THR A 212 -15.56 -0.19 3.48
CA THR A 212 -16.86 -0.58 4.02
C THR A 212 -16.95 -0.39 5.54
N ILE A 213 -15.90 -0.74 6.28
CA ILE A 213 -15.86 -0.55 7.74
C ILE A 213 -15.84 0.95 8.08
N LEU A 214 -14.96 1.70 7.44
CA LEU A 214 -14.78 3.13 7.67
C LEU A 214 -16.05 3.95 7.42
N SER A 215 -16.87 3.54 6.46
CA SER A 215 -18.14 4.20 6.16
C SER A 215 -19.17 4.11 7.28
N ARG A 216 -18.94 3.24 8.25
CA ARG A 216 -19.87 3.01 9.38
C ARG A 216 -19.38 3.63 10.69
N MET A 217 -18.22 4.25 10.66
CA MET A 217 -17.58 4.91 11.80
C MET A 217 -17.78 6.42 11.77
#